data_804467dac7d6ec046fedb9e9785db704
#
_entry.id   804467dac7d6ec046fedb9e9785db704
#
_cell.length_a   1.000
_cell.length_b   1.000
_cell.length_c   1.000
_cell.angle_alpha   90.00
_cell.angle_beta   90.00
_cell.angle_gamma   90.00
#
_symmetry.space_group_name_H-M   'P 1'
#
loop_
_entity.id
_entity.type
_entity.pdbx_description
1 polymer ?
#
loop_
_entity_poly.entity_id
_entity_poly.type
_entity_poly.pdbx_seq_one_letter_code
_entity_poly.pdbx_strand_id
1 'polypeptide(L)'
;LFTGLKKAPSWWERLGGMGLRRVYIGLETGHAPLLALLRKPGHPKEVLPLVRALKAAGLSVGVILMVGAGGKAFAEAHFRESLALLAELPLGRGDVVYLSPFREDPGTPYAALGLAPLEDLEGELQRGAQAVRRLGLRASRYEIREFLY
;
A
#
# COMPACT_ATOMS: atom_id res chain seq x y z
N LEU A 1 8.44 2.34 1.15
CA LEU A 1 9.54 2.16 1.90
C LEU A 1 9.97 0.72 2.09
N PHE A 2 10.64 0.20 1.10
CA PHE A 2 11.00 -1.21 1.05
C PHE A 2 12.37 -1.48 1.69
N THR A 3 12.59 -0.95 2.91
CA THR A 3 13.85 -1.19 3.66
C THR A 3 14.13 -2.67 3.87
N GLY A 4 13.09 -3.51 3.84
CA GLY A 4 13.19 -4.96 3.92
C GLY A 4 13.74 -5.66 2.68
N LEU A 5 13.79 -5.01 1.50
CA LEU A 5 14.24 -5.63 0.25
C LEU A 5 15.68 -6.17 0.30
N LYS A 6 16.53 -5.54 1.13
CA LYS A 6 17.94 -5.92 1.28
C LYS A 6 18.17 -7.04 2.31
N LYS A 7 17.11 -7.58 2.94
CA LYS A 7 17.23 -8.61 3.95
C LYS A 7 17.15 -9.99 3.32
N ALA A 8 18.06 -10.88 3.73
CA ALA A 8 18.02 -12.27 3.30
C ALA A 8 16.75 -12.97 3.80
N PRO A 9 16.19 -13.95 3.08
CA PRO A 9 15.01 -14.71 3.51
C PRO A 9 15.12 -15.28 4.93
N SER A 10 16.29 -15.83 5.29
CA SER A 10 16.57 -16.36 6.63
C SER A 10 16.43 -15.34 7.76
N TRP A 11 16.57 -14.05 7.46
CA TRP A 11 16.35 -13.01 8.45
C TRP A 11 14.86 -12.92 8.85
N TRP A 12 13.95 -13.05 7.88
CA TRP A 12 12.50 -13.07 8.13
C TRP A 12 12.07 -14.32 8.87
N GLU A 13 12.62 -15.48 8.53
CA GLU A 13 12.38 -16.75 9.23
C GLU A 13 12.78 -16.65 10.70
N ARG A 14 13.97 -16.09 10.98
CA ARG A 14 14.44 -15.86 12.34
C ARG A 14 13.50 -14.94 13.13
N LEU A 15 13.06 -13.85 12.55
CA LEU A 15 12.10 -12.94 13.20
C LEU A 15 10.75 -13.63 13.46
N GLY A 16 10.29 -14.46 12.53
CA GLY A 16 9.11 -15.29 12.72
C GLY A 16 9.25 -16.23 13.93
N GLY A 17 10.39 -16.87 14.07
CA GLY A 17 10.73 -17.69 15.25
C GLY A 17 10.77 -16.91 16.56
N MET A 18 11.12 -15.62 16.51
CA MET A 18 11.11 -14.70 17.66
C MET A 18 9.71 -14.10 17.96
N GLY A 19 8.67 -14.49 17.22
CA GLY A 19 7.30 -14.04 17.47
C GLY A 19 6.74 -13.00 16.51
N LEU A 20 7.49 -12.54 15.50
CA LEU A 20 6.92 -11.68 14.45
C LEU A 20 5.82 -12.45 13.72
N ARG A 21 4.64 -11.86 13.57
CA ARG A 21 3.49 -12.49 12.90
C ARG A 21 3.09 -11.78 11.63
N ARG A 22 3.27 -10.46 11.56
CA ARG A 22 2.84 -9.64 10.42
C ARG A 22 3.81 -8.52 10.16
N VAL A 23 4.00 -8.21 8.86
CA VAL A 23 4.76 -7.05 8.39
C VAL A 23 3.82 -6.13 7.62
N TYR A 24 3.86 -4.83 7.91
CA TYR A 24 3.11 -3.81 7.21
C TYR A 24 4.00 -3.14 6.18
N ILE A 25 3.49 -3.00 4.96
CA ILE A 25 4.20 -2.44 3.81
C ILE A 25 3.42 -1.25 3.27
N GLY A 26 4.00 -0.05 3.35
CA GLY A 26 3.49 1.13 2.67
C GLY A 26 3.78 1.02 1.17
N LEU A 27 2.91 0.36 0.42
CA LEU A 27 2.98 0.34 -1.05
C LEU A 27 2.64 1.70 -1.64
N GLU A 28 1.75 2.42 -0.98
CA GLU A 28 1.20 3.73 -1.33
C GLU A 28 0.38 3.68 -2.63
N THR A 29 0.97 3.23 -3.72
CA THR A 29 0.35 3.13 -5.06
C THR A 29 1.05 2.07 -5.92
N GLY A 30 0.33 1.46 -6.83
CA GLY A 30 0.89 0.64 -7.90
C GLY A 30 1.36 1.45 -9.12
N HIS A 31 1.03 2.76 -9.16
CA HIS A 31 1.36 3.64 -10.29
C HIS A 31 2.71 4.34 -10.08
N ALA A 32 3.72 3.95 -10.87
CA ALA A 32 5.08 4.45 -10.70
C ALA A 32 5.22 5.99 -10.80
N PRO A 33 4.54 6.69 -11.73
CA PRO A 33 4.59 8.15 -11.78
C PRO A 33 4.04 8.81 -10.51
N LEU A 34 2.98 8.26 -9.90
CA LEU A 34 2.45 8.77 -8.64
C LEU A 34 3.42 8.52 -7.49
N LEU A 35 4.06 7.35 -7.44
CA LEU A 35 5.07 7.04 -6.43
C LEU A 35 6.23 8.04 -6.48
N ALA A 36 6.69 8.38 -7.69
CA ALA A 36 7.72 9.40 -7.91
C ALA A 36 7.25 10.80 -7.48
N LEU A 37 6.00 11.18 -7.79
CA LEU A 37 5.39 12.44 -7.35
C LEU A 37 5.37 12.55 -5.82
N LEU A 38 5.08 11.46 -5.12
CA LEU A 38 5.09 11.37 -3.66
C LEU A 38 6.52 11.34 -3.08
N ARG A 39 7.55 11.45 -3.93
CA ARG A 39 8.96 11.38 -3.55
C ARG A 39 9.32 10.11 -2.76
N LYS A 40 8.63 9.02 -3.05
CA LYS A 40 8.93 7.71 -2.48
C LYS A 40 9.96 7.01 -3.36
N PRO A 41 11.06 6.48 -2.80
CA PRO A 41 12.08 5.81 -3.58
C PRO A 41 11.62 4.46 -4.11
N GLY A 42 12.21 4.01 -5.22
CA GLY A 42 12.01 2.69 -5.82
C GLY A 42 10.85 2.64 -6.82
N HIS A 43 10.47 1.43 -7.18
CA HIS A 43 9.40 1.14 -8.12
C HIS A 43 8.33 0.26 -7.44
N PRO A 44 7.02 0.44 -7.72
CA PRO A 44 5.97 -0.34 -7.04
C PRO A 44 6.18 -1.87 -7.12
N LYS A 45 6.66 -2.38 -8.25
CA LYS A 45 6.90 -3.82 -8.43
C LYS A 45 8.00 -4.40 -7.55
N GLU A 46 8.84 -3.57 -6.94
CA GLU A 46 9.85 -4.04 -5.97
C GLU A 46 9.23 -4.67 -4.72
N VAL A 47 7.94 -4.45 -4.49
CA VAL A 47 7.19 -5.12 -3.41
C VAL A 47 7.08 -6.64 -3.62
N LEU A 48 7.07 -7.11 -4.88
CA LEU A 48 6.88 -8.53 -5.21
C LEU A 48 7.91 -9.46 -4.53
N PRO A 49 9.23 -9.25 -4.69
CA PRO A 49 10.22 -10.11 -4.03
C PRO A 49 10.14 -10.02 -2.51
N LEU A 50 9.82 -8.85 -1.94
CA LEU A 50 9.65 -8.70 -0.50
C LEU A 50 8.47 -9.53 0.01
N VAL A 51 7.29 -9.40 -0.62
CA VAL A 51 6.10 -10.17 -0.20
C VAL A 51 6.35 -11.67 -0.34
N ARG A 52 6.99 -12.12 -1.42
CA ARG A 52 7.37 -13.54 -1.60
C ARG A 52 8.27 -14.04 -0.46
N ALA A 53 9.28 -13.26 -0.06
CA ALA A 53 10.16 -13.61 1.05
C ALA A 53 9.41 -13.69 2.39
N LEU A 54 8.52 -12.74 2.66
CA LEU A 54 7.68 -12.74 3.86
C LEU A 54 6.74 -13.94 3.91
N LYS A 55 6.10 -14.28 2.79
CA LYS A 55 5.20 -15.43 2.68
C LYS A 55 5.96 -16.75 2.84
N ALA A 56 7.15 -16.87 2.27
CA ALA A 56 8.02 -18.03 2.45
C ALA A 56 8.42 -18.23 3.92
N ALA A 57 8.62 -17.15 4.67
CA ALA A 57 8.87 -17.18 6.11
C ALA A 57 7.62 -17.39 6.97
N GLY A 58 6.45 -17.67 6.38
CA GLY A 58 5.19 -17.89 7.11
C GLY A 58 4.57 -16.64 7.72
N LEU A 59 5.02 -15.45 7.34
CA LEU A 59 4.52 -14.19 7.88
C LEU A 59 3.29 -13.68 7.12
N SER A 60 2.37 -13.04 7.84
CA SER A 60 1.27 -12.30 7.25
C SER A 60 1.73 -10.93 6.78
N VAL A 61 1.04 -10.36 5.79
CA VAL A 61 1.35 -9.07 5.21
C VAL A 61 0.15 -8.13 5.31
N GLY A 62 0.40 -6.89 5.72
CA GLY A 62 -0.52 -5.78 5.59
C GLY A 62 -0.01 -4.83 4.50
N VAL A 63 -0.73 -4.70 3.39
CA VAL A 63 -0.36 -3.76 2.31
C VAL A 63 -1.18 -2.50 2.45
N ILE A 64 -0.52 -1.35 2.51
CA ILE A 64 -1.18 -0.04 2.67
C ILE A 64 -1.16 0.68 1.32
N LEU A 65 -2.33 1.08 0.84
CA LEU A 65 -2.55 1.94 -0.32
C LEU A 65 -3.09 3.30 0.13
N MET A 66 -2.61 4.36 -0.50
CA MET A 66 -2.96 5.75 -0.16
C MET A 66 -4.00 6.30 -1.14
N VAL A 67 -5.28 6.11 -0.83
CA VAL A 67 -6.40 6.52 -1.69
C VAL A 67 -6.56 8.03 -1.70
N GLY A 68 -6.67 8.62 -2.89
CA GLY A 68 -6.80 10.06 -3.10
C GLY A 68 -5.48 10.79 -3.34
N ALA A 69 -4.34 10.14 -3.14
CA ALA A 69 -3.04 10.71 -3.52
C ALA A 69 -2.99 10.98 -5.03
N GLY A 70 -2.43 12.13 -5.42
CA GLY A 70 -2.39 12.58 -6.81
C GLY A 70 -3.70 13.22 -7.30
N GLY A 71 -4.75 13.25 -6.46
CA GLY A 71 -6.03 13.88 -6.79
C GLY A 71 -6.68 13.27 -8.04
N LYS A 72 -7.52 14.08 -8.72
CA LYS A 72 -8.24 13.66 -9.93
C LYS A 72 -7.32 13.20 -11.05
N ALA A 73 -6.16 13.84 -11.19
CA ALA A 73 -5.23 13.57 -12.29
C ALA A 73 -4.67 12.13 -12.29
N PHE A 74 -4.55 11.53 -11.13
CA PHE A 74 -3.95 10.19 -10.97
C PHE A 74 -4.95 9.11 -10.56
N ALA A 75 -6.18 9.46 -10.20
CA ALA A 75 -7.15 8.56 -9.58
C ALA A 75 -7.33 7.24 -10.33
N GLU A 76 -7.59 7.28 -11.63
CA GLU A 76 -7.89 6.08 -12.43
C GLU A 76 -6.63 5.22 -12.64
N ALA A 77 -5.48 5.83 -12.92
CA ALA A 77 -4.22 5.10 -13.07
C ALA A 77 -3.79 4.46 -11.74
N HIS A 78 -3.88 5.21 -10.65
CA HIS A 78 -3.63 4.72 -9.30
C HIS A 78 -4.51 3.51 -8.97
N PHE A 79 -5.81 3.61 -9.19
CA PHE A 79 -6.77 2.53 -8.92
C PHE A 79 -6.43 1.28 -9.73
N ARG A 80 -6.38 1.41 -11.06
CA ARG A 80 -6.15 0.30 -11.98
C ARG A 80 -4.83 -0.43 -11.73
N GLU A 81 -3.73 0.33 -11.61
CA GLU A 81 -2.40 -0.25 -11.50
C GLU A 81 -2.13 -0.80 -10.09
N SER A 82 -2.72 -0.19 -9.05
CA SER A 82 -2.66 -0.76 -7.71
C SER A 82 -3.38 -2.10 -7.62
N LEU A 83 -4.58 -2.23 -8.22
CA LEU A 83 -5.31 -3.50 -8.24
C LEU A 83 -4.58 -4.57 -9.07
N ALA A 84 -4.01 -4.19 -10.22
CA ALA A 84 -3.23 -5.11 -11.03
C ALA A 84 -2.02 -5.66 -10.25
N LEU A 85 -1.30 -4.78 -9.53
CA LEU A 85 -0.17 -5.20 -8.71
C LEU A 85 -0.61 -6.07 -7.53
N LEU A 86 -1.71 -5.74 -6.84
CA LEU A 86 -2.25 -6.58 -5.76
C LEU A 86 -2.59 -7.99 -6.25
N ALA A 87 -3.11 -8.13 -7.47
CA ALA A 87 -3.43 -9.42 -8.06
C ALA A 87 -2.18 -10.28 -8.36
N GLU A 88 -1.01 -9.64 -8.57
CA GLU A 88 0.28 -10.32 -8.76
C GLU A 88 0.92 -10.77 -7.43
N LEU A 89 0.53 -10.17 -6.29
CA LEU A 89 1.10 -10.49 -4.99
C LEU A 89 0.57 -11.83 -4.46
N PRO A 90 1.41 -12.68 -3.86
CA PRO A 90 0.98 -13.96 -3.26
C PRO A 90 0.28 -13.73 -1.91
N LEU A 91 -0.73 -12.88 -1.89
CA LEU A 91 -1.54 -12.59 -0.70
C LEU A 91 -2.62 -13.67 -0.50
N GLY A 92 -2.96 -13.94 0.74
CA GLY A 92 -3.96 -14.94 1.11
C GLY A 92 -4.85 -14.47 2.28
N ARG A 93 -5.63 -15.40 2.85
CA ARG A 93 -6.63 -15.10 3.89
C ARG A 93 -6.07 -14.45 5.15
N GLY A 94 -4.80 -14.67 5.47
CA GLY A 94 -4.11 -14.09 6.62
C GLY A 94 -3.65 -12.64 6.39
N ASP A 95 -3.67 -12.17 5.14
CA ASP A 95 -3.18 -10.86 4.74
C ASP A 95 -4.31 -9.83 4.66
N VAL A 96 -3.97 -8.55 4.69
CA VAL A 96 -4.94 -7.46 4.65
C VAL A 96 -4.43 -6.35 3.74
N VAL A 97 -5.30 -5.82 2.90
CA VAL A 97 -5.06 -4.56 2.17
C VAL A 97 -5.73 -3.43 2.94
N TYR A 98 -4.93 -2.47 3.35
CA TYR A 98 -5.39 -1.27 4.03
C TYR A 98 -5.54 -0.13 3.04
N LEU A 99 -6.70 0.51 3.04
CA LEU A 99 -6.99 1.71 2.26
C LEU A 99 -6.92 2.91 3.19
N SER A 100 -5.86 3.70 3.06
CA SER A 100 -5.62 4.90 3.85
C SER A 100 -6.07 6.13 3.07
N PRO A 101 -7.00 6.94 3.59
CA PRO A 101 -7.36 8.19 2.95
C PRO A 101 -6.16 9.14 2.94
N PHE A 102 -5.78 9.62 1.75
CA PHE A 102 -4.75 10.64 1.63
C PHE A 102 -5.24 11.96 2.22
N ARG A 103 -4.40 12.56 3.05
CA ARG A 103 -4.63 13.90 3.58
C ARG A 103 -3.48 14.79 3.16
N GLU A 104 -3.83 15.86 2.46
CA GLU A 104 -2.88 16.90 2.12
C GLU A 104 -2.57 17.73 3.36
N ASP A 105 -1.28 17.94 3.62
CA ASP A 105 -0.84 18.84 4.69
C ASP A 105 -0.41 20.17 4.04
N PRO A 106 -1.10 21.27 4.37
CA PRO A 106 -0.75 22.60 3.89
C PRO A 106 0.71 22.95 4.25
N GLY A 107 1.44 23.53 3.30
CA GLY A 107 2.86 23.87 3.48
C GLY A 107 3.85 22.76 3.07
N THR A 108 3.36 21.61 2.62
CA THR A 108 4.22 20.57 2.05
C THR A 108 4.55 20.83 0.57
N PRO A 109 5.67 20.28 0.07
CA PRO A 109 5.96 20.33 -1.37
C PRO A 109 4.87 19.68 -2.24
N TYR A 110 4.09 18.76 -1.69
CA TYR A 110 2.95 18.16 -2.38
C TYR A 110 1.82 19.18 -2.54
N ALA A 111 1.45 19.91 -1.50
CA ALA A 111 0.42 20.95 -1.55
C ALA A 111 0.76 22.05 -2.57
N ALA A 112 2.05 22.38 -2.73
CA ALA A 112 2.52 23.34 -3.72
C ALA A 112 2.27 22.90 -5.18
N LEU A 113 1.95 21.64 -5.44
CA LEU A 113 1.59 21.17 -6.78
C LEU A 113 0.20 21.61 -7.23
N GLY A 114 -0.67 22.03 -6.32
CA GLY A 114 -2.00 22.52 -6.63
C GLY A 114 -2.89 21.49 -7.33
N LEU A 115 -2.74 20.20 -7.02
CA LEU A 115 -3.53 19.15 -7.65
C LEU A 115 -4.98 19.20 -7.17
N ALA A 116 -5.92 19.12 -8.10
CA ALA A 116 -7.34 19.09 -7.75
C ALA A 116 -7.66 17.80 -6.95
N PRO A 117 -8.18 17.92 -5.73
CA PRO A 117 -8.51 16.75 -4.91
C PRO A 117 -9.65 15.94 -5.55
N LEU A 118 -9.82 14.70 -5.08
CA LEU A 118 -11.02 13.92 -5.39
C LEU A 118 -12.26 14.59 -4.79
N GLU A 119 -13.35 14.64 -5.55
CA GLU A 119 -14.63 15.16 -5.06
C GLU A 119 -15.27 14.20 -4.04
N ASP A 120 -15.15 12.91 -4.28
CA ASP A 120 -15.71 11.85 -3.43
C ASP A 120 -14.64 10.85 -3.01
N LEU A 121 -13.83 11.22 -2.02
CA LEU A 121 -12.81 10.35 -1.45
C LEU A 121 -13.42 9.12 -0.76
N GLU A 122 -14.59 9.28 -0.14
CA GLU A 122 -15.27 8.17 0.55
C GLU A 122 -15.79 7.12 -0.46
N GLY A 123 -16.37 7.58 -1.56
CA GLY A 123 -16.78 6.70 -2.67
C GLY A 123 -15.59 5.95 -3.27
N GLU A 124 -14.43 6.61 -3.43
CA GLU A 124 -13.21 5.93 -3.90
C GLU A 124 -12.67 4.90 -2.91
N LEU A 125 -12.73 5.17 -1.61
CA LEU A 125 -12.39 4.18 -0.58
C LEU A 125 -13.30 2.96 -0.64
N GLN A 126 -14.61 3.17 -0.80
CA GLN A 126 -15.59 2.10 -0.93
C GLN A 126 -15.39 1.30 -2.22
N ARG A 127 -15.17 1.97 -3.36
CA ARG A 127 -14.84 1.37 -4.65
C ARG A 127 -13.58 0.50 -4.53
N GLY A 128 -12.53 1.03 -3.91
CA GLY A 128 -11.29 0.32 -3.65
C GLY A 128 -11.49 -0.93 -2.79
N ALA A 129 -12.23 -0.80 -1.69
CA ALA A 129 -12.51 -1.92 -0.80
C ALA A 129 -13.30 -3.04 -1.49
N GLN A 130 -14.29 -2.69 -2.32
CA GLN A 130 -15.04 -3.66 -3.12
C GLN A 130 -14.13 -4.38 -4.13
N ALA A 131 -13.27 -3.63 -4.83
CA ALA A 131 -12.37 -4.20 -5.82
C ALA A 131 -11.35 -5.15 -5.18
N VAL A 132 -10.78 -4.79 -4.05
CA VAL A 132 -9.88 -5.67 -3.27
C VAL A 132 -10.59 -6.96 -2.84
N ARG A 133 -11.83 -6.87 -2.38
CA ARG A 133 -12.62 -8.05 -2.01
C ARG A 133 -12.93 -8.95 -3.22
N ARG A 134 -13.13 -8.39 -4.41
CA ARG A 134 -13.31 -9.17 -5.65
C ARG A 134 -12.07 -9.98 -6.04
N LEU A 135 -10.88 -9.54 -5.60
CA LEU A 135 -9.65 -10.32 -5.72
C LEU A 135 -9.53 -11.43 -4.66
N GLY A 136 -10.55 -11.63 -3.81
CA GLY A 136 -10.51 -12.60 -2.72
C GLY A 136 -9.70 -12.17 -1.50
N LEU A 137 -9.32 -10.89 -1.43
CA LEU A 137 -8.50 -10.32 -0.37
C LEU A 137 -9.34 -9.60 0.69
N ARG A 138 -8.81 -9.50 1.89
CA ARG A 138 -9.40 -8.69 2.96
C ARG A 138 -9.05 -7.23 2.74
N ALA A 139 -10.06 -6.36 2.77
CA ALA A 139 -9.89 -4.90 2.75
C ALA A 139 -10.29 -4.31 4.09
N SER A 140 -9.51 -3.37 4.59
CA SER A 140 -9.79 -2.59 5.79
C SER A 140 -9.45 -1.12 5.55
N ARG A 141 -10.14 -0.22 6.22
CA ARG A 141 -9.75 1.18 6.29
C ARG A 141 -8.59 1.34 7.26
N TYR A 142 -7.68 2.24 6.96
CA TYR A 142 -6.55 2.58 7.81
C TYR A 142 -6.57 4.08 8.09
N GLU A 143 -6.80 4.45 9.35
CA GLU A 143 -6.71 5.84 9.81
C GLU A 143 -5.43 5.98 10.63
N ILE A 144 -4.46 6.76 10.11
CA ILE A 144 -3.17 6.93 10.79
C ILE A 144 -3.31 7.49 12.22
N ARG A 145 -4.38 8.25 12.47
CA ARG A 145 -4.66 8.83 13.79
C ARG A 145 -4.99 7.81 14.86
N GLU A 146 -5.42 6.61 14.47
CA GLU A 146 -5.74 5.51 15.41
C GLU A 146 -4.47 4.83 15.95
N PHE A 147 -3.31 5.15 15.40
CA PHE A 147 -2.02 4.55 15.73
C PHE A 147 -1.01 5.55 16.29
N LEU A 148 -1.46 6.72 16.72
CA LEU A 148 -0.65 7.66 17.51
C LEU A 148 -0.59 7.16 18.95
N TYR A 149 0.59 6.71 19.36
CA TYR A 149 0.91 6.32 20.74
C TYR A 149 1.34 7.54 21.55
#